data_f287170d9196bba06990200898696409
#
_entry.id   f287170d9196bba06990200898696409
#
_cell.length_a   1.000
_cell.length_b   1.000
_cell.length_c   1.000
_cell.angle_alpha   90.00
_cell.angle_beta   90.00
_cell.angle_gamma   90.00
#
_symmetry.space_group_name_H-M   'P 1'
#
loop_
_entity.id
_entity.type
_entity.pdbx_description
1 polymer ?
#
loop_
_entity_poly.entity_id
_entity_poly.type
_entity_poly.pdbx_seq_one_letter_code
_entity_poly.pdbx_strand_id
1 'polypeptide(L)'
;MANRIPLIVNPNAKQIQEVPAGDVVNFDNKVVLTNGTASSSKTVGAVVVTGGVGVSGALNVGGDITAFSSSDVSLKENITPISNAVDKVRSISGNTFTWNEKSVYNGEEGTGIIAQEIEALELPGVTETRRDGTKAGRYDRLVPLLIEAIKELDGKIKSLEG
;
A
#
# COMPACT_ATOMS: atom_id res chain seq x y z
N MET A 1 -17.45 -25.25 16.27
CA MET A 1 -17.74 -25.62 14.87
C MET A 1 -16.68 -26.61 14.42
N ALA A 2 -17.07 -27.68 13.73
CA ALA A 2 -16.08 -28.62 13.18
C ALA A 2 -15.32 -27.92 12.03
N ASN A 3 -13.99 -28.00 12.04
CA ASN A 3 -13.20 -27.60 10.87
C ASN A 3 -13.54 -28.53 9.71
N ARG A 4 -14.00 -27.95 8.62
CA ARG A 4 -14.21 -28.68 7.36
C ARG A 4 -13.02 -28.42 6.46
N ILE A 5 -12.32 -29.47 6.09
CA ILE A 5 -11.16 -29.42 5.20
C ILE A 5 -11.68 -29.42 3.76
N PRO A 6 -11.18 -28.53 2.89
CA PRO A 6 -11.55 -28.56 1.49
C PRO A 6 -11.13 -29.88 0.84
N LEU A 7 -12.03 -30.49 0.07
CA LEU A 7 -11.80 -31.72 -0.65
C LEU A 7 -11.58 -31.40 -2.14
N ILE A 8 -10.62 -32.06 -2.75
CA ILE A 8 -10.36 -32.02 -4.18
C ILE A 8 -10.68 -33.40 -4.79
N VAL A 9 -11.07 -33.40 -6.06
CA VAL A 9 -11.17 -34.62 -6.83
C VAL A 9 -9.83 -34.90 -7.50
N ASN A 10 -9.19 -36.01 -7.11
CA ASN A 10 -8.00 -36.46 -7.79
C ASN A 10 -8.41 -37.34 -8.99
N PRO A 11 -8.31 -36.86 -10.24
CA PRO A 11 -8.76 -37.57 -11.41
C PRO A 11 -7.95 -38.84 -11.70
N ASN A 12 -6.69 -38.88 -11.28
CA ASN A 12 -5.80 -40.02 -11.50
C ASN A 12 -6.11 -41.18 -10.52
N ALA A 13 -6.35 -40.84 -9.24
CA ALA A 13 -6.69 -41.80 -8.21
C ALA A 13 -8.19 -42.12 -8.15
N LYS A 14 -9.04 -41.37 -8.87
CA LYS A 14 -10.52 -41.50 -8.85
C LYS A 14 -11.14 -41.42 -7.47
N GLN A 15 -10.55 -40.57 -6.62
CA GLN A 15 -11.03 -40.39 -5.22
C GLN A 15 -11.07 -38.91 -4.86
N ILE A 16 -11.92 -38.61 -3.89
CA ILE A 16 -11.98 -37.31 -3.23
C ILE A 16 -10.96 -37.35 -2.09
N GLN A 17 -10.08 -36.41 -2.03
CA GLN A 17 -9.03 -36.33 -0.99
C GLN A 17 -8.89 -34.93 -0.44
N GLU A 18 -8.27 -34.80 0.71
CA GLU A 18 -7.85 -33.51 1.26
C GLU A 18 -6.71 -32.94 0.40
N VAL A 19 -6.58 -31.61 0.37
CA VAL A 19 -5.42 -30.95 -0.26
C VAL A 19 -4.20 -31.28 0.57
N PRO A 20 -3.18 -32.00 0.02
CA PRO A 20 -1.99 -32.34 0.78
C PRO A 20 -1.26 -31.09 1.30
N ALA A 21 -0.54 -31.25 2.40
CA ALA A 21 0.30 -30.16 2.93
C ALA A 21 1.38 -29.78 1.89
N GLY A 22 1.48 -28.47 1.61
CA GLY A 22 2.41 -27.93 0.61
C GLY A 22 1.84 -27.80 -0.80
N ASP A 23 0.66 -28.36 -1.07
CA ASP A 23 -0.01 -28.17 -2.36
C ASP A 23 -0.66 -26.79 -2.48
N VAL A 24 -0.85 -26.36 -3.73
CA VAL A 24 -1.49 -25.09 -4.08
C VAL A 24 -2.88 -25.37 -4.63
N VAL A 25 -3.87 -24.63 -4.17
CA VAL A 25 -5.20 -24.59 -4.78
C VAL A 25 -5.29 -23.40 -5.71
N ASN A 26 -5.40 -23.65 -7.01
CA ASN A 26 -5.57 -22.61 -8.03
C ASN A 26 -7.03 -22.44 -8.38
N PHE A 27 -7.48 -21.20 -8.47
CA PHE A 27 -8.80 -20.83 -8.97
C PHE A 27 -8.64 -20.00 -10.23
N ASP A 28 -9.00 -20.57 -11.37
CA ASP A 28 -8.94 -19.87 -12.69
C ASP A 28 -10.11 -18.89 -12.88
N ASN A 29 -11.07 -18.93 -11.97
CA ASN A 29 -12.27 -18.12 -12.00
C ASN A 29 -12.42 -17.25 -10.75
N LYS A 30 -13.37 -16.32 -10.81
CA LYS A 30 -13.74 -15.46 -9.69
C LYS A 30 -14.11 -16.29 -8.44
N VAL A 31 -13.50 -15.97 -7.30
CA VAL A 31 -13.90 -16.48 -5.98
C VAL A 31 -14.78 -15.45 -5.31
N VAL A 32 -15.96 -15.87 -4.86
CA VAL A 32 -16.90 -15.02 -4.11
C VAL A 32 -17.10 -15.62 -2.73
N LEU A 33 -16.80 -14.83 -1.70
CA LEU A 33 -17.03 -15.20 -0.30
C LEU A 33 -18.20 -14.38 0.23
N THR A 34 -19.30 -15.05 0.55
CA THR A 34 -20.56 -14.42 0.96
C THR A 34 -20.75 -14.41 2.48
N ASN A 35 -19.76 -14.85 3.23
CA ASN A 35 -19.80 -14.80 4.69
C ASN A 35 -19.79 -13.35 5.18
N GLY A 36 -20.82 -12.92 5.90
CA GLY A 36 -20.99 -11.57 6.42
C GLY A 36 -20.27 -11.29 7.75
N THR A 37 -19.34 -12.13 8.18
CA THR A 37 -18.59 -11.89 9.42
C THR A 37 -17.74 -10.63 9.29
N ALA A 38 -18.02 -9.62 10.11
CA ALA A 38 -17.23 -8.39 10.16
C ALA A 38 -15.80 -8.67 10.67
N SER A 39 -14.83 -7.97 10.11
CA SER A 39 -13.45 -8.04 10.59
C SER A 39 -13.27 -7.07 11.75
N SER A 40 -13.08 -7.57 12.96
CA SER A 40 -12.78 -6.80 14.17
C SER A 40 -11.33 -6.97 14.64
N SER A 41 -10.61 -7.91 14.08
CA SER A 41 -9.18 -8.17 14.35
C SER A 41 -8.56 -9.01 13.24
N LYS A 42 -7.23 -9.20 13.29
CA LYS A 42 -6.50 -10.06 12.33
C LYS A 42 -6.92 -11.55 12.37
N THR A 43 -7.68 -11.97 13.35
CA THR A 43 -8.14 -13.35 13.54
C THR A 43 -9.65 -13.53 13.37
N VAL A 44 -10.37 -12.45 13.03
CA VAL A 44 -11.82 -12.44 12.84
C VAL A 44 -12.16 -11.78 11.50
N GLY A 45 -12.99 -12.43 10.71
CA GLY A 45 -13.43 -11.94 9.40
C GLY A 45 -13.92 -13.07 8.51
N ALA A 46 -14.53 -12.72 7.39
CA ALA A 46 -14.94 -13.71 6.38
C ALA A 46 -13.73 -14.39 5.71
N VAL A 47 -12.60 -13.70 5.66
CA VAL A 47 -11.29 -14.22 5.23
C VAL A 47 -10.27 -13.95 6.32
N VAL A 48 -9.58 -14.98 6.77
CA VAL A 48 -8.47 -14.89 7.73
C VAL A 48 -7.24 -15.52 7.08
N VAL A 49 -6.18 -14.71 6.90
CA VAL A 49 -4.91 -15.14 6.31
C VAL A 49 -3.83 -15.04 7.37
N THR A 50 -3.20 -16.16 7.72
CA THR A 50 -2.11 -16.21 8.72
C THR A 50 -0.75 -15.79 8.15
N GLY A 51 -0.61 -15.84 6.84
CA GLY A 51 0.58 -15.38 6.11
C GLY A 51 0.36 -14.03 5.45
N GLY A 52 1.19 -13.70 4.47
CA GLY A 52 1.03 -12.50 3.64
C GLY A 52 -0.02 -12.67 2.55
N VAL A 53 -0.55 -11.55 2.06
CA VAL A 53 -1.40 -11.49 0.87
C VAL A 53 -0.67 -10.72 -0.21
N GLY A 54 -0.42 -11.36 -1.37
CA GLY A 54 0.11 -10.73 -2.56
C GLY A 54 -1.04 -10.38 -3.52
N VAL A 55 -1.15 -9.10 -3.89
CA VAL A 55 -2.12 -8.62 -4.89
C VAL A 55 -1.34 -7.96 -6.02
N SER A 56 -1.39 -8.53 -7.22
CA SER A 56 -0.70 -8.01 -8.40
C SER A 56 -1.46 -6.88 -9.11
N GLY A 57 -2.74 -6.75 -8.84
CA GLY A 57 -3.62 -5.71 -9.37
C GLY A 57 -4.06 -4.71 -8.31
N ALA A 58 -5.16 -4.02 -8.56
CA ALA A 58 -5.76 -3.10 -7.62
C ALA A 58 -6.49 -3.83 -6.48
N LEU A 59 -6.49 -3.23 -5.30
CA LEU A 59 -7.31 -3.62 -4.16
C LEU A 59 -8.34 -2.51 -3.90
N ASN A 60 -9.63 -2.82 -4.07
CA ASN A 60 -10.73 -1.90 -3.75
C ASN A 60 -11.36 -2.33 -2.42
N VAL A 61 -11.35 -1.43 -1.44
CA VAL A 61 -11.90 -1.67 -0.10
C VAL A 61 -13.00 -0.65 0.16
N GLY A 62 -14.21 -1.12 0.44
CA GLY A 62 -15.37 -0.27 0.72
C GLY A 62 -15.49 0.22 2.17
N GLY A 63 -14.59 -0.22 3.05
CA GLY A 63 -14.52 0.17 4.46
C GLY A 63 -13.14 0.65 4.87
N ASP A 64 -12.87 0.71 6.17
CA ASP A 64 -11.59 1.14 6.71
C ASP A 64 -10.47 0.09 6.50
N ILE A 65 -9.24 0.58 6.34
CA ILE A 65 -8.03 -0.24 6.36
C ILE A 65 -7.25 0.11 7.62
N THR A 66 -7.10 -0.86 8.54
CA THR A 66 -6.22 -0.75 9.70
C THR A 66 -4.92 -1.49 9.39
N ALA A 67 -3.84 -0.75 9.23
CA ALA A 67 -2.52 -1.29 8.92
C ALA A 67 -1.45 -0.62 9.78
N PHE A 68 -0.47 -1.42 10.25
CA PHE A 68 0.68 -0.94 10.98
C PHE A 68 1.95 -1.22 10.17
N SER A 69 2.80 -0.21 10.02
CA SER A 69 4.12 -0.36 9.42
C SER A 69 5.19 -0.47 10.50
N SER A 70 6.10 -1.42 10.37
CA SER A 70 7.24 -1.55 11.27
C SER A 70 8.07 -0.27 11.27
N SER A 71 8.29 0.32 12.46
CA SER A 71 9.04 1.56 12.63
C SER A 71 9.97 1.55 13.85
N ASP A 72 10.22 0.36 14.42
CA ASP A 72 11.14 0.19 15.53
C ASP A 72 12.57 0.60 15.14
N VAL A 73 13.23 1.33 16.04
CA VAL A 73 14.60 1.81 15.82
C VAL A 73 15.61 0.67 15.69
N SER A 74 15.37 -0.46 16.39
CA SER A 74 16.23 -1.64 16.32
C SER A 74 16.27 -2.32 14.95
N LEU A 75 15.32 -1.99 14.07
CA LEU A 75 15.25 -2.49 12.69
C LEU A 75 15.85 -1.53 11.66
N LYS A 76 16.53 -0.46 12.13
CA LYS A 76 17.01 0.62 11.27
C LYS A 76 18.47 0.93 11.53
N GLU A 77 19.21 1.21 10.47
CA GLU A 77 20.60 1.67 10.51
C GLU A 77 20.75 3.00 9.74
N ASN A 78 21.83 3.72 9.99
CA ASN A 78 22.17 4.96 9.29
C ASN A 78 21.04 6.00 9.32
N ILE A 79 20.40 6.17 10.47
CA ILE A 79 19.27 7.07 10.65
C ILE A 79 19.78 8.52 10.57
N THR A 80 19.32 9.24 9.55
CA THR A 80 19.68 10.63 9.30
C THR A 80 18.44 11.45 9.01
N PRO A 81 18.24 12.62 9.63
CA PRO A 81 17.16 13.53 9.29
C PRO A 81 17.22 13.98 7.84
N ILE A 82 16.07 14.20 7.23
CA ILE A 82 15.98 14.71 5.85
C ILE A 82 16.40 16.19 5.84
N SER A 83 17.49 16.49 5.15
CA SER A 83 18.00 17.87 5.01
C SER A 83 17.27 18.65 3.90
N ASN A 84 17.30 19.99 4.01
CA ASN A 84 16.68 20.91 3.05
C ASN A 84 15.20 20.59 2.80
N ALA A 85 14.48 20.24 3.87
CA ALA A 85 13.14 19.69 3.76
C ALA A 85 12.13 20.71 3.24
N VAL A 86 12.25 21.98 3.62
CA VAL A 86 11.39 23.07 3.11
C VAL A 86 11.58 23.25 1.60
N ASP A 87 12.80 23.22 1.09
CA ASP A 87 13.06 23.40 -0.33
C ASP A 87 12.59 22.18 -1.13
N LYS A 88 12.72 20.97 -0.58
CA LYS A 88 12.13 19.76 -1.16
C LYS A 88 10.60 19.86 -1.25
N VAL A 89 9.93 20.33 -0.19
CA VAL A 89 8.47 20.54 -0.23
C VAL A 89 8.09 21.60 -1.26
N ARG A 90 8.87 22.68 -1.41
CA ARG A 90 8.61 23.71 -2.42
C ARG A 90 8.76 23.22 -3.86
N SER A 91 9.55 22.17 -4.09
CA SER A 91 9.78 21.62 -5.42
C SER A 91 8.71 20.63 -5.89
N ILE A 92 7.76 20.30 -5.03
CA ILE A 92 6.61 19.45 -5.37
C ILE A 92 5.31 20.24 -5.29
N SER A 93 4.30 19.77 -6.01
CA SER A 93 3.00 20.44 -6.09
C SER A 93 1.85 19.53 -5.69
N GLY A 94 0.82 20.11 -5.05
CA GLY A 94 -0.49 19.49 -4.89
C GLY A 94 -1.39 19.96 -6.03
N ASN A 95 -2.01 19.03 -6.74
CA ASN A 95 -2.74 19.31 -7.96
C ASN A 95 -4.15 18.73 -7.92
N THR A 96 -5.09 19.40 -8.57
CA THR A 96 -6.30 18.78 -9.10
C THR A 96 -6.08 18.45 -10.57
N PHE A 97 -6.65 17.38 -11.07
CA PHE A 97 -6.48 16.94 -12.46
C PHE A 97 -7.68 16.09 -12.91
N THR A 98 -7.79 15.89 -14.20
CA THR A 98 -8.69 14.92 -14.81
C THR A 98 -7.88 13.77 -15.39
N TRP A 99 -8.29 12.54 -15.09
CA TRP A 99 -7.67 11.35 -15.65
C TRP A 99 -7.89 11.29 -17.17
N ASN A 100 -6.85 11.05 -17.92
CA ASN A 100 -6.90 10.95 -19.39
C ASN A 100 -7.21 9.52 -19.86
N GLU A 101 -7.29 9.34 -21.17
CA GLU A 101 -7.64 8.08 -21.83
C GLU A 101 -6.72 6.89 -21.54
N LYS A 102 -5.52 7.12 -21.00
CA LYS A 102 -4.59 6.04 -20.62
C LYS A 102 -4.91 5.46 -19.24
N SER A 103 -5.78 6.11 -18.48
CA SER A 103 -6.19 5.66 -17.16
C SER A 103 -7.49 4.87 -17.24
N VAL A 104 -7.64 3.87 -16.35
CA VAL A 104 -8.93 3.19 -16.12
C VAL A 104 -10.00 4.12 -15.54
N TYR A 105 -9.59 5.28 -15.02
CA TYR A 105 -10.45 6.33 -14.46
C TYR A 105 -10.73 7.46 -15.46
N ASN A 106 -10.53 7.24 -16.76
CA ASN A 106 -10.66 8.27 -17.80
C ASN A 106 -11.91 9.16 -17.62
N GLY A 107 -11.68 10.46 -17.60
CA GLY A 107 -12.72 11.48 -17.41
C GLY A 107 -13.08 11.79 -15.96
N GLU A 108 -12.58 11.01 -14.98
CA GLU A 108 -12.80 11.32 -13.56
C GLU A 108 -11.85 12.40 -13.08
N GLU A 109 -12.34 13.23 -12.15
CA GLU A 109 -11.52 14.23 -11.48
C GLU A 109 -10.74 13.61 -10.32
N GLY A 110 -9.54 14.10 -10.06
CA GLY A 110 -8.69 13.65 -8.97
C GLY A 110 -7.90 14.77 -8.33
N THR A 111 -7.37 14.48 -7.14
CA THR A 111 -6.46 15.37 -6.42
C THR A 111 -5.25 14.57 -5.99
N GLY A 112 -4.05 15.12 -6.17
CA GLY A 112 -2.84 14.40 -5.79
C GLY A 112 -1.55 15.13 -6.18
N ILE A 113 -0.45 14.41 -6.05
CA ILE A 113 0.91 14.84 -6.38
C ILE A 113 1.36 14.20 -7.69
N ILE A 114 2.40 14.74 -8.28
CA ILE A 114 3.02 14.21 -9.50
C ILE A 114 4.18 13.28 -9.11
N ALA A 115 4.11 12.03 -9.55
CA ALA A 115 5.11 11.02 -9.19
C ALA A 115 6.54 11.41 -9.63
N GLN A 116 6.69 12.09 -10.76
CA GLN A 116 7.97 12.57 -11.26
C GLN A 116 8.59 13.67 -10.39
N GLU A 117 7.77 14.54 -9.80
CA GLU A 117 8.24 15.58 -8.87
C GLU A 117 8.78 14.95 -7.58
N ILE A 118 8.06 13.98 -7.00
CA ILE A 118 8.54 13.31 -5.77
C ILE A 118 9.72 12.35 -6.03
N GLU A 119 9.85 11.81 -7.25
CA GLU A 119 11.04 11.04 -7.66
C GLU A 119 12.29 11.92 -7.66
N ALA A 120 12.17 13.16 -8.14
CA ALA A 120 13.27 14.13 -8.18
C ALA A 120 13.78 14.58 -6.80
N LEU A 121 13.04 14.24 -5.71
CA LEU A 121 13.51 14.46 -4.33
C LEU A 121 14.61 13.47 -3.92
N GLU A 122 14.81 12.39 -4.69
CA GLU A 122 15.78 11.32 -4.42
C GLU A 122 15.64 10.67 -3.04
N LEU A 123 14.42 10.68 -2.48
CA LEU A 123 14.13 10.04 -1.20
C LEU A 123 13.84 8.54 -1.42
N PRO A 124 14.50 7.64 -0.65
CA PRO A 124 14.32 6.21 -0.84
C PRO A 124 12.86 5.74 -0.64
N GLY A 125 12.36 4.97 -1.60
CA GLY A 125 11.08 4.28 -1.50
C GLY A 125 9.83 5.18 -1.59
N VAL A 126 9.95 6.43 -2.03
CA VAL A 126 8.81 7.34 -2.22
C VAL A 126 8.11 7.14 -3.55
N THR A 127 8.77 6.55 -4.53
CA THR A 127 8.21 6.22 -5.86
C THR A 127 8.51 4.79 -6.26
N GLU A 128 7.70 4.29 -7.17
CA GLU A 128 7.87 3.00 -7.83
C GLU A 128 7.50 3.13 -9.30
N THR A 129 8.27 2.48 -10.18
CA THR A 129 7.91 2.33 -11.57
C THR A 129 7.22 0.98 -11.77
N ARG A 130 5.97 1.01 -12.20
CA ARG A 130 5.15 -0.18 -12.47
C ARG A 130 5.64 -0.90 -13.73
N ARG A 131 5.13 -2.13 -13.95
CA ARG A 131 5.50 -2.97 -15.10
C ARG A 131 5.17 -2.33 -16.46
N ASP A 132 4.15 -1.49 -16.53
CA ASP A 132 3.71 -0.76 -17.72
C ASP A 132 4.50 0.53 -17.96
N GLY A 133 5.50 0.83 -17.11
CA GLY A 133 6.33 2.04 -17.17
C GLY A 133 5.71 3.25 -16.48
N THR A 134 4.47 3.18 -15.99
CA THR A 134 3.88 4.27 -15.21
C THR A 134 4.49 4.36 -13.83
N LYS A 135 4.54 5.58 -13.27
CA LYS A 135 5.08 5.82 -11.93
C LYS A 135 3.96 5.95 -10.90
N ALA A 136 4.23 5.45 -9.72
CA ALA A 136 3.35 5.58 -8.55
C ALA A 136 4.09 6.27 -7.40
N GLY A 137 3.40 7.13 -6.66
CA GLY A 137 3.91 7.80 -5.48
C GLY A 137 3.35 7.18 -4.20
N ARG A 138 4.17 7.11 -3.17
CA ARG A 138 3.79 6.65 -1.83
C ARG A 138 3.57 7.84 -0.91
N TYR A 139 2.32 8.24 -0.73
CA TYR A 139 1.91 9.38 0.11
C TYR A 139 2.33 9.23 1.57
N ASP A 140 2.27 8.02 2.12
CA ASP A 140 2.70 7.69 3.48
C ASP A 140 4.20 8.00 3.72
N ARG A 141 5.02 7.87 2.69
CA ARG A 141 6.46 8.13 2.74
C ARG A 141 6.84 9.61 2.67
N LEU A 142 5.89 10.50 2.42
CA LEU A 142 6.11 11.95 2.44
C LEU A 142 5.92 12.54 3.84
N VAL A 143 5.29 11.83 4.77
CA VAL A 143 5.11 12.29 6.16
C VAL A 143 6.43 12.66 6.84
N PRO A 144 7.52 11.86 6.77
CA PRO A 144 8.82 12.24 7.33
C PRO A 144 9.40 13.54 6.75
N LEU A 145 9.21 13.76 5.45
CA LEU A 145 9.64 15.02 4.79
C LEU A 145 8.86 16.22 5.36
N LEU A 146 7.55 16.10 5.53
CA LEU A 146 6.71 17.16 6.10
C LEU A 146 7.10 17.46 7.55
N ILE A 147 7.44 16.44 8.35
CA ILE A 147 7.91 16.62 9.73
C ILE A 147 9.17 17.48 9.75
N GLU A 148 10.18 17.17 8.94
CA GLU A 148 11.43 17.93 8.92
C GLU A 148 11.24 19.33 8.30
N ALA A 149 10.36 19.49 7.31
CA ALA A 149 10.02 20.80 6.76
C ALA A 149 9.35 21.72 7.80
N ILE A 150 8.45 21.18 8.62
CA ILE A 150 7.81 21.94 9.70
C ILE A 150 8.86 22.37 10.74
N LYS A 151 9.79 21.50 11.12
CA LYS A 151 10.87 21.85 12.06
C LYS A 151 11.81 22.93 11.51
N GLU A 152 12.16 22.85 10.21
CA GLU A 152 12.96 23.91 9.56
C GLU A 152 12.22 25.25 9.54
N LEU A 153 10.91 25.25 9.28
CA LEU A 153 10.09 26.46 9.29
C LEU A 153 9.97 27.06 10.70
N ASP A 154 9.72 26.23 11.73
CA ASP A 154 9.68 26.66 13.13
C ASP A 154 11.00 27.33 13.55
N GLY A 155 12.12 26.72 13.17
CA GLY A 155 13.44 27.31 13.41
C GLY A 155 13.66 28.68 12.73
N LYS A 156 13.21 28.82 11.47
CA LYS A 156 13.27 30.10 10.74
C LYS A 156 12.40 31.17 11.38
N ILE A 157 11.18 30.82 11.81
CA ILE A 157 10.27 31.74 12.49
C ILE A 157 10.90 32.24 13.80
N LYS A 158 11.37 31.34 14.64
CA LYS A 158 12.05 31.71 15.90
C LYS A 158 13.25 32.62 15.70
N SER A 159 13.99 32.45 14.60
CA SER A 159 15.12 33.32 14.27
C SER A 159 14.72 34.72 13.79
N LEU A 160 13.46 34.93 13.42
CA LEU A 160 12.92 36.23 13.00
C LEU A 160 12.27 36.99 14.17
N GLU A 161 11.87 36.27 15.21
CA GLU A 161 11.20 36.84 16.40
C GLU A 161 12.21 37.27 17.49
N GLY A 162 13.46 36.84 17.44
CA GLY A 162 14.54 37.16 18.38
C GLY A 162 15.54 38.11 17.85
#